data_c03a58fad2d182cd5ef9ec14aadad7ca
#
_entry.id   c03a58fad2d182cd5ef9ec14aadad7ca
#
_cell.length_a   1.000
_cell.length_b   1.000
_cell.length_c   1.000
_cell.angle_alpha   90.00
_cell.angle_beta   90.00
_cell.angle_gamma   90.00
#
_symmetry.space_group_name_H-M   'P 1'
#
loop_
_entity.id
_entity.type
_entity.pdbx_description
1 polymer ?
#
loop_
_entity_poly.entity_id
_entity_poly.type
_entity_poly.pdbx_seq_one_letter_code
_entity_poly.pdbx_strand_id
1 'polypeptide(L)'
;MEALALVEKIATGEETKSHLLKVLDAFQNLDYHALNDLLDDDAYYEDLKKTSFIYRQKEIFSKFEKIGDTNLNISTNICTGCLCSEPVFVFSGNTSGHKYAIYVEFTQDEITDIYKCFEQSNWFDTDMPF
;
A
#
# COMPACT_ATOMS: atom_id res chain seq x y z
N MET A 1 -6.80 -16.60 3.91
CA MET A 1 -6.55 -15.17 4.11
C MET A 1 -6.76 -14.41 2.80
N GLU A 2 -7.58 -13.39 2.85
CA GLU A 2 -7.97 -12.65 1.66
C GLU A 2 -6.80 -12.01 0.91
N ALA A 3 -5.88 -11.41 1.64
CA ALA A 3 -4.74 -10.75 1.01
C ALA A 3 -3.86 -11.74 0.27
N LEU A 4 -3.61 -12.90 0.85
CA LEU A 4 -2.83 -13.94 0.20
C LEU A 4 -3.54 -14.45 -1.05
N ALA A 5 -4.85 -14.63 -0.98
CA ALA A 5 -5.64 -15.07 -2.14
C ALA A 5 -5.55 -14.04 -3.28
N LEU A 6 -5.60 -12.75 -2.95
CA LEU A 6 -5.47 -11.71 -3.96
C LEU A 6 -4.06 -11.70 -4.56
N VAL A 7 -3.02 -11.85 -3.74
CA VAL A 7 -1.65 -11.94 -4.23
C VAL A 7 -1.50 -13.10 -5.22
N GLU A 8 -2.06 -14.26 -4.88
CA GLU A 8 -2.03 -15.43 -5.76
C GLU A 8 -2.72 -15.17 -7.09
N LYS A 9 -3.75 -14.33 -7.07
CA LYS A 9 -4.55 -14.03 -8.26
C LYS A 9 -3.88 -13.02 -9.19
N ILE A 10 -3.26 -11.98 -8.62
CA ILE A 10 -2.75 -10.85 -9.42
C ILE A 10 -1.27 -10.95 -9.77
N ALA A 11 -0.49 -11.66 -8.97
CA ALA A 11 0.94 -11.81 -9.20
C ALA A 11 1.22 -13.17 -9.83
N THR A 12 2.00 -13.19 -10.90
CA THR A 12 2.42 -14.44 -11.55
C THR A 12 3.87 -14.71 -11.18
N GLY A 13 4.24 -15.96 -11.01
CA GLY A 13 5.60 -16.33 -10.64
C GLY A 13 5.89 -16.16 -9.15
N GLU A 14 6.73 -17.04 -8.63
CA GLU A 14 7.01 -17.08 -7.18
C GLU A 14 7.80 -15.87 -6.70
N GLU A 15 8.71 -15.35 -7.51
CA GLU A 15 9.49 -14.18 -7.13
C GLU A 15 8.61 -12.94 -6.99
N THR A 16 7.67 -12.75 -7.93
CA THR A 16 6.76 -11.61 -7.89
C THR A 16 5.84 -11.69 -6.67
N LYS A 17 5.31 -12.89 -6.38
CA LYS A 17 4.47 -13.09 -5.20
C LYS A 17 5.23 -12.80 -3.92
N SER A 18 6.46 -13.33 -3.82
CA SER A 18 7.30 -13.11 -2.65
C SER A 18 7.61 -11.63 -2.45
N HIS A 19 7.93 -10.94 -3.54
CA HIS A 19 8.24 -9.51 -3.50
C HIS A 19 7.01 -8.70 -3.04
N LEU A 20 5.85 -8.98 -3.62
CA LEU A 20 4.61 -8.31 -3.22
C LEU A 20 4.28 -8.56 -1.76
N LEU A 21 4.41 -9.79 -1.28
CA LEU A 21 4.15 -10.11 0.12
C LEU A 21 5.07 -9.32 1.05
N LYS A 22 6.33 -9.15 0.68
CA LYS A 22 7.27 -8.35 1.48
C LYS A 22 6.88 -6.87 1.48
N VAL A 23 6.43 -6.35 0.35
CA VAL A 23 5.95 -4.97 0.27
C VAL A 23 4.73 -4.78 1.18
N LEU A 24 3.77 -5.69 1.12
CA LEU A 24 2.58 -5.61 1.98
C LEU A 24 2.95 -5.72 3.45
N ASP A 25 3.91 -6.56 3.78
CA ASP A 25 4.41 -6.71 5.15
C ASP A 25 5.04 -5.41 5.65
N ALA A 26 5.80 -4.72 4.80
CA ALA A 26 6.36 -3.43 5.17
C ALA A 26 5.28 -2.40 5.51
N PHE A 27 4.19 -2.36 4.74
CA PHE A 27 3.05 -1.50 5.06
C PHE A 27 2.39 -1.90 6.37
N GLN A 28 2.18 -3.20 6.59
CA GLN A 28 1.55 -3.67 7.83
C GLN A 28 2.34 -3.32 9.07
N ASN A 29 3.66 -3.33 8.97
CA ASN A 29 4.53 -3.05 10.09
C ASN A 29 4.91 -1.57 10.20
N LEU A 30 4.35 -0.72 9.36
CA LEU A 30 4.66 0.72 9.33
C LEU A 30 6.15 0.95 9.16
N ASP A 31 6.79 0.12 8.33
CA ASP A 31 8.23 0.08 8.16
C ASP A 31 8.63 0.68 6.80
N TYR A 32 8.81 2.00 6.77
CA TYR A 32 9.15 2.68 5.53
C TYR A 32 10.59 2.38 5.08
N HIS A 33 11.47 1.98 5.99
CA HIS A 33 12.84 1.59 5.62
C HIS A 33 12.83 0.30 4.79
N ALA A 34 12.06 -0.69 5.24
CA ALA A 34 11.91 -1.94 4.49
C ALA A 34 11.26 -1.68 3.13
N LEU A 35 10.24 -0.83 3.11
CA LEU A 35 9.57 -0.46 1.87
C LEU A 35 10.55 0.19 0.88
N ASN A 36 11.39 1.11 1.39
CA ASN A 36 12.40 1.76 0.57
C ASN A 36 13.37 0.75 -0.07
N ASP A 37 13.78 -0.26 0.70
CA ASP A 37 14.71 -1.27 0.21
C ASP A 37 14.08 -2.20 -0.83
N LEU A 38 12.77 -2.34 -0.81
CA LEU A 38 12.05 -3.24 -1.70
C LEU A 38 11.67 -2.60 -3.04
N LEU A 39 11.61 -1.28 -3.11
CA LEU A 39 11.17 -0.58 -4.31
C LEU A 39 12.34 -0.22 -5.22
N ASP A 40 12.05 -0.05 -6.50
CA ASP A 40 13.05 0.27 -7.52
C ASP A 40 13.47 1.73 -7.42
N ASP A 41 14.78 1.98 -7.35
CA ASP A 41 15.32 3.33 -7.23
C ASP A 41 14.98 4.22 -8.42
N ASP A 42 14.81 3.65 -9.59
CA ASP A 42 14.57 4.40 -10.82
C ASP A 42 13.08 4.52 -11.19
N ALA A 43 12.21 3.92 -10.40
CA ALA A 43 10.79 3.92 -10.69
C ALA A 43 10.07 5.13 -10.06
N TYR A 44 8.89 5.41 -10.58
CA TYR A 44 7.98 6.41 -10.04
C TYR A 44 6.78 5.71 -9.44
N TYR A 45 6.33 6.19 -8.29
CA TYR A 45 5.15 5.66 -7.61
C TYR A 45 4.21 6.83 -7.34
N GLU A 46 2.95 6.72 -7.75
CA GLU A 46 1.98 7.83 -7.71
C GLU A 46 2.54 9.10 -8.37
N ASP A 47 3.26 8.93 -9.50
CA ASP A 47 3.90 10.03 -10.23
C ASP A 47 4.99 10.74 -9.44
N LEU A 48 5.48 10.15 -8.36
CA LEU A 48 6.55 10.68 -7.54
C LEU A 48 7.80 9.83 -7.69
N LYS A 49 8.95 10.47 -7.62
CA LYS A 49 10.21 9.75 -7.49
C LYS A 49 10.15 8.91 -6.21
N LYS A 50 10.87 7.80 -6.21
CA LYS A 50 10.87 6.88 -5.07
C LYS A 50 11.10 7.60 -3.74
N THR A 51 12.08 8.50 -3.66
CA THR A 51 12.40 9.21 -2.41
C THR A 51 11.22 10.02 -1.89
N SER A 52 10.50 10.70 -2.78
CA SER A 52 9.32 11.48 -2.41
C SER A 52 8.15 10.58 -2.02
N PHE A 53 7.98 9.47 -2.73
CA PHE A 53 6.95 8.49 -2.40
C PHE A 53 7.18 7.91 -1.01
N ILE A 54 8.41 7.51 -0.71
CA ILE A 54 8.76 6.95 0.61
C ILE A 54 8.56 7.99 1.71
N TYR A 55 8.92 9.25 1.46
CA TYR A 55 8.68 10.30 2.43
C TYR A 55 7.19 10.45 2.75
N ARG A 56 6.35 10.37 1.73
CA ARG A 56 4.89 10.42 1.91
C ARG A 56 4.42 9.24 2.76
N GLN A 57 4.93 8.02 2.51
CA GLN A 57 4.57 6.86 3.30
C GLN A 57 5.02 7.02 4.75
N LYS A 58 6.21 7.57 4.97
CA LYS A 58 6.71 7.86 6.30
C LYS A 58 5.74 8.77 7.07
N GLU A 59 5.23 9.80 6.41
CA GLU A 59 4.26 10.72 7.02
C GLU A 59 2.95 10.00 7.38
N ILE A 60 2.47 9.16 6.48
CA ILE A 60 1.26 8.38 6.72
C ILE A 60 1.46 7.42 7.89
N PHE A 61 2.56 6.70 7.90
CA PHE A 61 2.88 5.75 8.98
C PHE A 61 3.02 6.47 10.32
N SER A 62 3.63 7.64 10.33
CA SER A 62 3.76 8.46 11.55
C SER A 62 2.39 8.87 12.10
N LYS A 63 1.43 9.16 11.24
CA LYS A 63 0.09 9.50 11.70
C LYS A 63 -0.59 8.33 12.38
N PHE A 64 -0.45 7.12 11.83
CA PHE A 64 -0.97 5.92 12.47
C PHE A 64 -0.32 5.73 13.85
N GLU A 65 0.99 5.88 13.92
CA GLU A 65 1.71 5.71 15.18
C GLU A 65 1.29 6.73 16.25
N LYS A 66 1.06 7.97 15.83
CA LYS A 66 0.65 9.03 16.76
C LYS A 66 -0.71 8.78 17.40
N ILE A 67 -1.59 8.06 16.74
CA ILE A 67 -2.91 7.75 17.31
C ILE A 67 -2.93 6.37 17.99
N GLY A 68 -1.78 5.72 18.11
CA GLY A 68 -1.65 4.52 18.90
C GLY A 68 -1.56 3.21 18.14
N ASP A 69 -1.53 3.27 16.81
CA ASP A 69 -1.38 2.05 16.02
C ASP A 69 0.07 1.59 16.01
N THR A 70 0.28 0.30 16.18
CA THR A 70 1.61 -0.30 16.14
C THR A 70 1.80 -1.15 14.89
N ASN A 71 0.71 -1.56 14.25
CA ASN A 71 0.72 -2.25 12.97
C ASN A 71 -0.64 -2.10 12.31
N LEU A 72 -0.73 -2.54 11.07
CA LEU A 72 -1.97 -2.46 10.30
C LEU A 72 -2.46 -3.85 9.96
N ASN A 73 -3.76 -4.06 10.10
CA ASN A 73 -4.40 -5.27 9.62
C ASN A 73 -4.66 -5.12 8.13
N ILE A 74 -4.53 -6.19 7.37
CA ILE A 74 -4.71 -6.15 5.93
C ILE A 74 -5.96 -6.92 5.53
N SER A 75 -6.73 -6.34 4.61
CA SER A 75 -7.85 -7.00 3.96
C SER A 75 -7.88 -6.57 2.50
N THR A 76 -8.85 -7.04 1.74
CA THR A 76 -8.97 -6.68 0.33
C THR A 76 -10.39 -6.18 0.05
N ASN A 77 -10.50 -5.36 -0.99
CA ASN A 77 -11.80 -4.87 -1.43
C ASN A 77 -11.69 -4.50 -2.91
N ILE A 78 -12.82 -4.15 -3.51
CA ILE A 78 -12.85 -3.66 -4.88
C ILE A 78 -13.26 -2.19 -4.82
N CYS A 79 -12.47 -1.35 -5.48
CA CYS A 79 -12.75 0.08 -5.51
C CYS A 79 -13.87 0.35 -6.51
N THR A 80 -15.08 0.58 -6.00
CA THR A 80 -16.26 0.80 -6.84
C THR A 80 -16.43 2.26 -7.25
N GLY A 81 -15.77 3.18 -6.54
CA GLY A 81 -15.81 4.60 -6.88
C GLY A 81 -14.85 4.99 -8.00
N CYS A 82 -13.97 4.09 -8.39
CA CYS A 82 -13.05 4.30 -9.51
C CYS A 82 -13.62 3.67 -10.77
N LEU A 83 -13.28 4.23 -11.91
CA LEU A 83 -13.70 3.66 -13.18
C LEU A 83 -13.02 2.32 -13.46
N CYS A 84 -11.92 2.05 -12.77
CA CYS A 84 -11.14 0.83 -13.00
C CYS A 84 -11.72 -0.42 -12.34
N SER A 85 -12.49 -0.28 -11.27
CA SER A 85 -13.04 -1.40 -10.50
C SER A 85 -11.96 -2.41 -10.08
N GLU A 86 -10.76 -1.92 -9.81
CA GLU A 86 -9.61 -2.77 -9.49
C GLU A 86 -9.61 -3.21 -8.02
N PRO A 87 -9.07 -4.41 -7.74
CA PRO A 87 -8.92 -4.84 -6.36
C PRO A 87 -7.83 -4.04 -5.65
N VAL A 88 -8.08 -3.72 -4.39
CA VAL A 88 -7.17 -2.96 -3.56
C VAL A 88 -6.86 -3.69 -2.27
N PHE A 89 -5.70 -3.40 -1.71
CA PHE A 89 -5.33 -3.85 -0.37
C PHE A 89 -5.70 -2.75 0.61
N VAL A 90 -6.45 -3.10 1.64
CA VAL A 90 -6.93 -2.15 2.64
C VAL A 90 -6.21 -2.42 3.95
N PHE A 91 -5.47 -1.44 4.42
CA PHE A 91 -4.77 -1.49 5.69
C PHE A 91 -5.57 -0.73 6.74
N SER A 92 -5.81 -1.36 7.88
CA SER A 92 -6.57 -0.74 8.97
C SER A 92 -5.71 -0.71 10.23
N GLY A 93 -5.65 0.44 10.89
CA GLY A 93 -4.91 0.56 12.14
C GLY A 93 -5.41 -0.45 13.18
N ASN A 94 -4.50 -1.14 13.85
CA ASN A 94 -4.87 -2.19 14.81
C ASN A 94 -5.61 -1.64 16.03
N THR A 95 -5.47 -0.37 16.31
CA THR A 95 -6.13 0.30 17.44
C THR A 95 -7.19 1.28 16.96
N SER A 96 -6.84 2.13 16.00
CA SER A 96 -7.71 3.20 15.53
C SER A 96 -8.79 2.74 14.55
N GLY A 97 -8.51 1.72 13.75
CA GLY A 97 -9.40 1.29 12.70
C GLY A 97 -9.42 2.20 11.47
N HIS A 98 -8.61 3.25 11.45
CA HIS A 98 -8.51 4.10 10.27
C HIS A 98 -7.93 3.31 9.11
N LYS A 99 -8.37 3.63 7.90
CA LYS A 99 -8.05 2.85 6.71
C LYS A 99 -7.18 3.61 5.73
N TYR A 100 -6.22 2.89 5.17
CA TYR A 100 -5.38 3.35 4.08
C TYR A 100 -5.31 2.23 3.05
N ALA A 101 -5.80 2.49 1.85
CA ALA A 101 -5.88 1.46 0.81
C ALA A 101 -4.96 1.81 -0.35
N ILE A 102 -4.37 0.78 -0.94
CA ILE A 102 -3.51 0.92 -2.09
C ILE A 102 -3.90 -0.05 -3.20
N TYR A 103 -3.65 0.38 -4.43
CA TYR A 103 -3.72 -0.41 -5.63
C TYR A 103 -2.30 -0.63 -6.14
N VAL A 104 -1.94 -1.85 -6.46
CA VAL A 104 -0.59 -2.19 -6.95
C VAL A 104 -0.67 -2.56 -8.43
N GLU A 105 0.13 -1.91 -9.24
CA GLU A 105 0.19 -2.14 -10.68
C GLU A 105 1.43 -2.95 -11.04
N PHE A 106 1.26 -3.91 -11.93
CA PHE A 106 2.34 -4.78 -12.41
C PHE A 106 2.52 -4.61 -13.91
N THR A 107 3.76 -4.69 -14.34
CA THR A 107 4.12 -4.79 -15.76
C THR A 107 5.24 -5.81 -15.88
N GLN A 108 5.04 -6.84 -16.68
CA GLN A 108 6.05 -7.89 -16.88
C GLN A 108 6.55 -8.49 -15.57
N ASP A 109 5.60 -8.80 -14.67
CA ASP A 109 5.87 -9.43 -13.37
C ASP A 109 6.66 -8.55 -12.39
N GLU A 110 6.74 -7.24 -12.66
CA GLU A 110 7.36 -6.31 -11.73
C GLU A 110 6.33 -5.32 -11.23
N ILE A 111 6.48 -4.88 -9.98
CA ILE A 111 5.65 -3.80 -9.44
C ILE A 111 6.12 -2.51 -10.08
N THR A 112 5.25 -1.90 -10.88
CA THR A 112 5.58 -0.66 -11.59
C THR A 112 4.93 0.57 -10.99
N ASP A 113 3.93 0.40 -10.15
CA ASP A 113 3.32 1.52 -9.44
C ASP A 113 2.53 1.07 -8.23
N ILE A 114 2.37 1.97 -7.28
CA ILE A 114 1.55 1.79 -6.09
C ILE A 114 0.76 3.08 -5.92
N TYR A 115 -0.57 2.99 -5.98
CA TYR A 115 -1.45 4.15 -5.89
C TYR A 115 -2.29 4.09 -4.63
N LYS A 116 -2.53 5.23 -4.01
CA LYS A 116 -3.51 5.34 -2.95
C LYS A 116 -4.92 5.25 -3.54
N CYS A 117 -5.77 4.44 -2.93
CA CYS A 117 -7.19 4.42 -3.27
C CYS A 117 -7.93 5.38 -2.34
N PHE A 118 -8.37 6.51 -2.86
CA PHE A 118 -9.03 7.54 -2.05
C PHE A 118 -10.37 7.08 -1.50
N GLU A 119 -11.13 6.32 -2.28
CA GLU A 119 -12.44 5.83 -1.84
C GLU A 119 -12.36 4.91 -0.63
N GLN A 120 -11.38 4.02 -0.61
CA GLN A 120 -11.23 3.03 0.45
C GLN A 120 -10.35 3.52 1.61
N SER A 121 -9.75 4.71 1.47
CA SER A 121 -8.97 5.34 2.51
C SER A 121 -9.86 6.39 3.18
N ASN A 122 -10.13 6.26 4.47
CA ASN A 122 -11.10 7.14 5.11
C ASN A 122 -10.50 8.14 6.09
N TRP A 123 -9.19 8.27 6.14
CA TRP A 123 -8.56 9.10 7.15
C TRP A 123 -7.76 10.27 6.59
N PHE A 124 -7.07 10.09 5.49
CA PHE A 124 -6.12 11.09 5.02
C PHE A 124 -6.69 12.04 3.97
N ASP A 125 -7.97 11.95 3.67
CA ASP A 125 -8.54 12.64 2.52
C ASP A 125 -8.58 14.16 2.65
N THR A 126 -8.76 14.65 3.88
CA THR A 126 -8.91 16.09 4.10
C THR A 126 -7.73 16.72 4.83
N ASP A 127 -6.93 15.91 5.53
CA ASP A 127 -5.90 16.40 6.42
C ASP A 127 -4.49 16.32 5.85
N MET A 128 -4.33 15.78 4.68
CA MET A 128 -3.02 15.55 4.07
C MET A 128 -2.85 16.39 2.83
N PRO A 129 -2.18 17.52 2.94
CA PRO A 129 -1.88 18.37 1.79
C PRO A 129 -0.69 17.81 1.01
N PHE A 130 -0.92 16.84 0.24
CA PHE A 130 0.16 16.30 -0.58
C PHE A 130 0.42 17.14 -1.81
#